data_878a7faf82ee5eb74c7d8ff1ef42d364
#
_entry.id   878a7faf82ee5eb74c7d8ff1ef42d364
#
_cell.length_a   1.000
_cell.length_b   1.000
_cell.length_c   1.000
_cell.angle_alpha   90.00
_cell.angle_beta   90.00
_cell.angle_gamma   90.00
#
_symmetry.space_group_name_H-M   'P 1'
#
loop_
_entity.id
_entity.type
_entity.pdbx_description
1 polymer ?
#
loop_
_entity_poly.entity_id
_entity_poly.type
_entity_poly.pdbx_seq_one_letter_code
_entity_poly.pdbx_strand_id
1 'polypeptide(L)'
;EEAVRAGVRGILSVMTSIEMLRPSTRLKNPPNNPLIADSTSWVRAPVSGILQMEAPLGAKVTKNNRIGVIADPFGDQEMAIHSPVSGIMIGRLNLPLVHRGDAVIHIAHLDRLKKIEPAIEEFREEIAEEL
;
A
#
# COMPACT_ATOMS: atom_id res chain seq x y z
N GLU A 1 -13.22 -10.11 -2.66
CA GLU A 1 -14.61 -9.57 -2.67
C GLU A 1 -14.60 -8.05 -2.78
N GLU A 2 -13.75 -7.34 -2.03
CA GLU A 2 -13.61 -5.88 -2.04
C GLU A 2 -13.22 -5.33 -3.43
N ALA A 3 -12.22 -5.92 -4.09
CA ALA A 3 -11.81 -5.54 -5.44
C ALA A 3 -12.95 -5.68 -6.47
N VAL A 4 -13.80 -6.70 -6.33
CA VAL A 4 -14.98 -6.89 -7.18
C VAL A 4 -15.99 -5.77 -6.95
N ARG A 5 -16.25 -5.41 -5.70
CA ARG A 5 -17.15 -4.30 -5.33
C ARG A 5 -16.64 -2.96 -5.87
N ALA A 6 -15.34 -2.71 -5.76
CA ALA A 6 -14.71 -1.51 -6.31
C ALA A 6 -14.86 -1.46 -7.83
N GLY A 7 -14.61 -2.57 -8.53
CA GLY A 7 -14.79 -2.68 -9.98
C GLY A 7 -16.23 -2.43 -10.42
N VAL A 8 -17.20 -3.05 -9.75
CA VAL A 8 -18.63 -2.85 -10.05
C VAL A 8 -19.04 -1.39 -9.82
N ARG A 9 -18.62 -0.77 -8.71
CA ARG A 9 -18.88 0.66 -8.46
C ARG A 9 -18.31 1.55 -9.57
N GLY A 10 -17.06 1.27 -9.99
CA GLY A 10 -16.42 1.99 -11.09
C GLY A 10 -17.20 1.90 -12.41
N ILE A 11 -17.63 0.69 -12.79
CA ILE A 11 -18.42 0.47 -14.00
C ILE A 11 -19.76 1.24 -13.93
N LEU A 12 -20.49 1.13 -12.82
CA LEU A 12 -21.74 1.86 -12.62
C LEU A 12 -21.55 3.38 -12.66
N SER A 13 -20.44 3.89 -12.13
CA SER A 13 -20.09 5.32 -12.18
C SER A 13 -19.88 5.78 -13.62
N VAL A 14 -19.13 5.02 -14.43
CA VAL A 14 -18.94 5.31 -15.85
C VAL A 14 -20.26 5.28 -16.60
N MET A 15 -21.10 4.24 -16.42
CA MET A 15 -22.41 4.14 -17.07
C MET A 15 -23.33 5.32 -16.71
N THR A 16 -23.25 5.81 -15.50
CA THR A 16 -23.98 7.02 -15.07
C THR A 16 -23.44 8.27 -15.74
N SER A 17 -22.12 8.41 -15.84
CA SER A 17 -21.45 9.56 -16.45
C SER A 17 -21.73 9.70 -17.94
N ILE A 18 -21.91 8.57 -18.65
CA ILE A 18 -22.27 8.55 -20.07
C ILE A 18 -23.80 8.43 -20.31
N GLU A 19 -24.61 8.73 -19.29
CA GLU A 19 -26.07 8.77 -19.32
C GLU A 19 -26.77 7.44 -19.67
N MET A 20 -26.06 6.31 -19.57
CA MET A 20 -26.68 4.98 -19.72
C MET A 20 -27.54 4.58 -18.51
N LEU A 21 -27.23 5.11 -17.33
CA LEU A 21 -27.99 4.91 -16.10
C LEU A 21 -28.39 6.25 -15.47
N ARG A 22 -29.56 6.26 -14.84
CA ARG A 22 -29.97 7.42 -14.03
C ARG A 22 -29.05 7.58 -12.81
N PRO A 23 -28.71 8.83 -12.43
CA PRO A 23 -27.93 9.06 -11.22
C PRO A 23 -28.58 8.39 -10.00
N SER A 24 -27.82 7.57 -9.30
CA SER A 24 -28.27 6.90 -8.07
C SER A 24 -27.62 7.58 -6.87
N THR A 25 -28.43 7.92 -5.87
CA THR A 25 -27.94 8.45 -4.58
C THR A 25 -27.06 7.45 -3.80
N ARG A 26 -27.03 6.17 -4.22
CA ARG A 26 -26.18 5.13 -3.65
C ARG A 26 -24.73 5.17 -4.15
N LEU A 27 -24.46 5.82 -5.29
CA LEU A 27 -23.10 6.06 -5.75
C LEU A 27 -22.58 7.30 -5.03
N LYS A 28 -22.23 7.17 -3.75
CA LYS A 28 -21.50 8.22 -3.05
C LYS A 28 -20.13 8.37 -3.72
N ASN A 29 -19.74 9.61 -4.00
CA ASN A 29 -18.37 9.90 -4.37
C ASN A 29 -17.44 9.36 -3.26
N PRO A 30 -16.27 8.83 -3.60
CA PRO A 30 -15.31 8.45 -2.59
C PRO A 30 -15.06 9.67 -1.68
N PRO A 31 -15.12 9.51 -0.36
CA PRO A 31 -15.09 10.63 0.58
C PRO A 31 -13.78 11.41 0.57
N ASN A 32 -12.71 10.86 0.01
CA ASN A 32 -11.37 11.40 0.15
C ASN A 32 -10.72 11.80 -1.17
N ASN A 33 -10.00 12.92 -1.14
CA ASN A 33 -9.09 13.29 -2.22
C ASN A 33 -7.98 12.25 -2.35
N PRO A 34 -7.65 11.81 -3.58
CA PRO A 34 -6.56 10.87 -3.78
C PRO A 34 -5.23 11.47 -3.31
N LEU A 35 -4.41 10.65 -2.65
CA LEU A 35 -3.04 11.01 -2.34
C LEU A 35 -2.21 10.93 -3.62
N ILE A 36 -1.62 12.05 -4.00
CA ILE A 36 -0.74 12.12 -5.17
C ILE A 36 0.70 12.00 -4.69
N ALA A 37 1.39 10.97 -5.16
CA ALA A 37 2.81 10.77 -4.91
C ALA A 37 3.63 11.30 -6.10
N ASP A 38 4.68 12.05 -5.80
CA ASP A 38 5.56 12.64 -6.82
C ASP A 38 6.51 11.59 -7.42
N SER A 39 6.88 10.58 -6.63
CA SER A 39 7.80 9.52 -7.04
C SER A 39 7.58 8.26 -6.21
N THR A 40 8.14 7.15 -6.68
CA THR A 40 8.09 5.87 -5.97
C THR A 40 9.46 5.19 -5.95
N SER A 41 9.68 4.31 -4.99
CA SER A 41 10.89 3.50 -4.88
C SER A 41 10.56 2.04 -4.59
N TRP A 42 11.32 1.14 -5.24
CA TRP A 42 11.31 -0.27 -4.91
C TRP A 42 12.42 -0.60 -3.92
N VAL A 43 12.06 -1.27 -2.83
CA VAL A 43 13.01 -1.90 -1.92
C VAL A 43 13.26 -3.32 -2.41
N ARG A 44 14.54 -3.68 -2.55
CA ARG A 44 14.93 -5.00 -3.05
C ARG A 44 15.50 -5.86 -1.92
N ALA A 45 15.29 -7.16 -2.02
CA ALA A 45 15.84 -8.14 -1.09
C ALA A 45 17.38 -8.09 -1.10
N PRO A 46 18.03 -7.82 0.04
CA PRO A 46 19.49 -7.80 0.13
C PRO A 46 20.11 -9.21 0.08
N VAL A 47 19.36 -10.21 0.49
CA VAL A 47 19.73 -11.63 0.49
C VAL A 47 18.56 -12.49 0.03
N SER A 48 18.84 -13.77 -0.31
CA SER A 48 17.78 -14.76 -0.54
C SER A 48 17.34 -15.38 0.79
N GLY A 49 16.06 -15.74 0.92
CA GLY A 49 15.53 -16.35 2.14
C GLY A 49 14.02 -16.22 2.26
N ILE A 50 13.53 -16.36 3.48
CA ILE A 50 12.10 -16.26 3.82
C ILE A 50 11.81 -14.86 4.33
N LEU A 51 11.01 -14.13 3.57
CA LEU A 51 10.59 -12.76 3.87
C LEU A 51 9.45 -12.76 4.90
N GLN A 52 9.63 -12.02 5.99
CA GLN A 52 8.60 -11.69 6.97
C GLN A 52 8.40 -10.18 6.98
N MET A 53 7.18 -9.76 6.64
CA MET A 53 6.81 -8.34 6.61
C MET A 53 6.31 -7.89 7.98
N GLU A 54 6.86 -6.79 8.48
CA GLU A 54 6.47 -6.17 9.76
C GLU A 54 5.49 -5.01 9.58
N ALA A 55 5.56 -4.32 8.43
CA ALA A 55 4.68 -3.21 8.13
C ALA A 55 3.51 -3.67 7.23
N PRO A 56 2.27 -3.28 7.52
CA PRO A 56 1.12 -3.57 6.67
C PRO A 56 1.11 -2.69 5.41
N LEU A 57 0.35 -3.13 4.39
CA LEU A 57 0.07 -2.31 3.22
C LEU A 57 -0.65 -1.03 3.65
N GLY A 58 -0.34 0.12 3.04
CA GLY A 58 -0.87 1.42 3.42
C GLY A 58 -0.17 2.07 4.63
N ALA A 59 0.78 1.37 5.27
CA ALA A 59 1.50 1.95 6.41
C ALA A 59 2.43 3.09 5.99
N LYS A 60 2.46 4.13 6.83
CA LYS A 60 3.49 5.17 6.75
C LYS A 60 4.82 4.61 7.23
N VAL A 61 5.85 4.80 6.46
CA VAL A 61 7.21 4.41 6.80
C VAL A 61 8.12 5.63 6.79
N THR A 62 9.08 5.67 7.69
CA THR A 62 10.12 6.69 7.72
C THR A 62 11.44 6.08 7.27
N LYS A 63 12.33 6.92 6.74
CA LYS A 63 13.68 6.50 6.34
C LYS A 63 14.37 5.80 7.51
N ASN A 64 15.02 4.68 7.22
CA ASN A 64 15.70 3.78 8.17
C ASN A 64 14.78 2.99 9.11
N ASN A 65 13.44 3.13 9.06
CA ASN A 65 12.57 2.22 9.80
C ASN A 65 12.73 0.78 9.28
N ARG A 66 12.78 -0.15 10.20
CA ARG A 66 12.69 -1.59 9.88
C ARG A 66 11.27 -1.89 9.40
N ILE A 67 11.16 -2.51 8.23
CA ILE A 67 9.89 -2.78 7.54
C ILE A 67 9.69 -4.28 7.30
N GLY A 68 10.70 -5.08 7.54
CA GLY A 68 10.65 -6.53 7.43
C GLY A 68 11.99 -7.15 7.74
N VAL A 69 12.03 -8.48 7.67
CA VAL A 69 13.24 -9.28 7.85
C VAL A 69 13.27 -10.42 6.84
N ILE A 70 14.44 -10.80 6.38
CA ILE A 70 14.68 -12.02 5.60
C ILE A 70 15.50 -12.95 6.46
N ALA A 71 14.95 -14.12 6.75
CA ALA A 71 15.61 -15.20 7.48
C ALA A 71 16.06 -16.28 6.51
N ASP A 72 17.11 -17.00 6.88
CA ASP A 72 17.44 -18.25 6.22
C ASP A 72 16.43 -19.35 6.58
N PRO A 73 16.34 -20.46 5.82
CA PRO A 73 15.37 -21.53 6.09
C PRO A 73 15.54 -22.22 7.44
N PHE A 74 16.69 -22.10 8.08
CA PHE A 74 17.02 -22.72 9.36
C PHE A 74 16.84 -21.77 10.54
N GLY A 75 16.73 -20.46 10.26
CA GLY A 75 16.58 -19.41 11.28
C GLY A 75 17.90 -19.01 11.96
N ASP A 76 19.04 -19.45 11.44
CA ASP A 76 20.35 -19.14 12.00
C ASP A 76 20.81 -17.71 11.69
N GLN A 77 20.32 -17.15 10.59
CA GLN A 77 20.66 -15.80 10.15
C GLN A 77 19.41 -15.01 9.76
N GLU A 78 19.36 -13.80 10.24
CA GLU A 78 18.32 -12.84 9.88
C GLU A 78 18.92 -11.54 9.35
N MET A 79 18.36 -10.98 8.30
CA MET A 79 18.73 -9.69 7.77
C MET A 79 17.52 -8.74 7.75
N ALA A 80 17.61 -7.65 8.52
CA ALA A 80 16.58 -6.63 8.56
C ALA A 80 16.54 -5.84 7.24
N ILE A 81 15.33 -5.56 6.77
CA ILE A 81 15.06 -4.66 5.66
C ILE A 81 14.64 -3.31 6.23
N HIS A 82 15.34 -2.26 5.81
CA HIS A 82 15.04 -0.90 6.24
C HIS A 82 14.51 -0.08 5.05
N SER A 83 13.59 0.83 5.34
CA SER A 83 13.10 1.77 4.35
C SER A 83 14.19 2.75 3.93
N PRO A 84 14.52 2.87 2.64
CA PRO A 84 15.49 3.85 2.16
C PRO A 84 14.95 5.28 2.16
N VAL A 85 13.63 5.44 2.24
CA VAL A 85 12.90 6.71 2.10
C VAL A 85 11.75 6.79 3.08
N SER A 86 11.22 8.00 3.26
CA SER A 86 9.96 8.23 3.97
C SER A 86 8.81 8.26 2.98
N GLY A 87 7.68 7.62 3.31
CA GLY A 87 6.53 7.53 2.41
C GLY A 87 5.45 6.59 2.90
N ILE A 88 4.63 6.11 1.98
CA ILE A 88 3.58 5.12 2.23
C ILE A 88 3.89 3.85 1.46
N MET A 89 3.74 2.70 2.11
CA MET A 89 3.87 1.39 1.47
C MET A 89 2.65 1.13 0.58
N ILE A 90 2.84 1.19 -0.74
CA ILE A 90 1.77 1.01 -1.75
C ILE A 90 1.74 -0.37 -2.38
N GLY A 91 2.77 -1.18 -2.14
CA GLY A 91 2.85 -2.54 -2.65
C GLY A 91 3.81 -3.38 -1.84
N ARG A 92 3.55 -4.69 -1.78
CA ARG A 92 4.44 -5.67 -1.16
C ARG A 92 4.34 -7.01 -1.87
N LEU A 93 5.44 -7.77 -1.85
CA LEU A 93 5.43 -9.15 -2.30
C LEU A 93 4.69 -10.02 -1.27
N ASN A 94 3.75 -10.84 -1.74
CA ASN A 94 2.98 -11.75 -0.88
C ASN A 94 3.63 -13.14 -0.75
N LEU A 95 4.55 -13.50 -1.67
CA LEU A 95 5.27 -14.76 -1.60
C LEU A 95 6.39 -14.65 -0.55
N PRO A 96 6.48 -15.59 0.39
CA PRO A 96 7.49 -15.51 1.44
C PRO A 96 8.90 -15.82 0.93
N LEU A 97 9.05 -16.69 -0.08
CA LEU A 97 10.36 -17.03 -0.63
C LEU A 97 10.83 -15.93 -1.59
N VAL A 98 11.99 -15.37 -1.29
CA VAL A 98 12.60 -14.31 -2.09
C VAL A 98 14.04 -14.64 -2.47
N HIS A 99 14.47 -14.10 -3.60
CA HIS A 99 15.85 -14.14 -4.04
C HIS A 99 16.49 -12.76 -3.90
N ARG A 100 17.79 -12.73 -3.70
CA ARG A 100 18.56 -11.49 -3.67
C ARG A 100 18.28 -10.66 -4.94
N GLY A 101 17.88 -9.41 -4.77
CA GLY A 101 17.54 -8.49 -5.85
C GLY A 101 16.05 -8.43 -6.20
N ASP A 102 15.22 -9.35 -5.71
CA ASP A 102 13.77 -9.30 -5.90
C ASP A 102 13.18 -8.01 -5.34
N ALA A 103 12.23 -7.42 -6.06
CA ALA A 103 11.48 -6.27 -5.60
C ALA A 103 10.43 -6.71 -4.59
N VAL A 104 10.63 -6.38 -3.33
CA VAL A 104 9.81 -6.89 -2.21
C VAL A 104 8.81 -5.88 -1.67
N ILE A 105 9.14 -4.59 -1.73
CA ILE A 105 8.29 -3.51 -1.20
C ILE A 105 8.31 -2.33 -2.17
N HIS A 106 7.15 -1.71 -2.37
CA HIS A 106 6.99 -0.50 -3.17
C HIS A 106 6.53 0.64 -2.26
N ILE A 107 7.27 1.74 -2.24
CA ILE A 107 7.02 2.90 -1.38
C ILE A 107 6.77 4.12 -2.27
N ALA A 108 5.64 4.78 -2.06
CA ALA A 108 5.34 6.09 -2.63
C ALA A 108 5.97 7.18 -1.75
N HIS A 109 6.75 8.09 -2.35
CA HIS A 109 7.33 9.22 -1.65
C HIS A 109 6.26 10.30 -1.46
N LEU A 110 6.22 10.88 -0.28
CA LEU A 110 5.35 12.00 0.04
C LEU A 110 6.21 13.12 0.61
N ASP A 111 6.62 14.04 -0.23
CA ASP A 111 7.48 15.17 0.17
C ASP A 111 6.78 16.14 1.16
N ARG A 112 5.46 16.01 1.35
CA ARG A 112 4.64 16.87 2.21
C ARG A 112 3.90 16.10 3.30
N LEU A 113 4.50 15.09 3.91
CA LEU A 113 3.88 14.25 4.96
C LEU A 113 3.19 15.06 6.06
N LYS A 114 3.70 16.22 6.43
CA LYS A 114 3.11 17.09 7.47
C LYS A 114 1.73 17.68 7.13
N LYS A 115 1.34 17.73 5.83
CA LYS A 115 0.02 18.23 5.41
C LYS A 115 -1.01 17.13 5.19
N ILE A 116 -0.59 15.86 5.23
CA ILE A 116 -1.38 14.70 4.79
C ILE A 116 -1.71 13.78 5.97
N GLU A 117 -1.11 13.99 7.14
CA GLU A 117 -1.36 13.16 8.33
C GLU A 117 -2.86 12.97 8.64
N PRO A 118 -3.71 14.02 8.63
CA PRO A 118 -5.14 13.85 8.90
C PRO A 118 -5.84 12.96 7.87
N ALA A 119 -5.50 13.09 6.58
CA ALA A 119 -6.14 12.33 5.50
C ALA A 119 -5.76 10.83 5.51
N ILE A 120 -4.58 10.49 6.01
CA ILE A 120 -4.13 9.10 6.15
C ILE A 120 -4.83 8.42 7.33
N GLU A 121 -4.98 9.11 8.44
CA GLU A 121 -5.70 8.60 9.62
C GLU A 121 -7.17 8.37 9.29
N GLU A 122 -7.84 9.34 8.67
CA GLU A 122 -9.22 9.24 8.21
C GLU A 122 -9.43 8.05 7.25
N PHE A 123 -8.51 7.85 6.29
CA PHE A 123 -8.55 6.71 5.37
C PHE A 123 -8.38 5.35 6.07
N ARG A 124 -7.53 5.29 7.11
CA ARG A 124 -7.33 4.05 7.88
C ARG A 124 -8.53 3.73 8.76
N GLU A 125 -9.17 4.74 9.34
CA GLU A 125 -10.37 4.58 10.14
C GLU A 125 -11.54 4.08 9.27
N GLU A 126 -11.72 4.63 8.07
CA GLU A 126 -12.76 4.17 7.13
C GLU A 126 -12.58 2.71 6.70
N ILE A 127 -11.34 2.28 6.39
CA ILE A 127 -11.07 0.87 6.06
C ILE A 127 -11.35 -0.04 7.27
N ALA A 128 -11.06 0.42 8.49
CA ALA A 128 -11.30 -0.35 9.71
C ALA A 128 -12.79 -0.49 10.03
N GLU A 129 -13.63 0.50 9.67
CA GLU A 129 -15.08 0.46 9.85
C GLU A 129 -15.80 -0.37 8.78
N GLU A 130 -15.21 -0.58 7.61
CA GLU A 130 -15.77 -1.40 6.51
C GLU A 130 -15.44 -2.90 6.62
N LEU A 131 -14.59 -3.32 7.56
CA LEU A 131 -14.19 -4.72 7.79
C LEU A 131 -14.95 -5.35 8.95
#